data_2ebd352ab0cbd349475bc030d3ac3683
#
_entry.id   2ebd352ab0cbd349475bc030d3ac3683
#
_cell.length_a   1.000
_cell.length_b   1.000
_cell.length_c   1.000
_cell.angle_alpha   90.00
_cell.angle_beta   90.00
_cell.angle_gamma   90.00
#
_symmetry.space_group_name_H-M   'P 1'
#
loop_
_entity.id
_entity.type
_entity.pdbx_description
1 polymer ?
#
loop_
_entity_poly.entity_id
_entity_poly.type
_entity_poly.pdbx_seq_one_letter_code
_entity_poly.pdbx_strand_id
1 'polypeptide(L)'
;IRTAAKKGLYIGMVCIWGSPVSHGEMNVDQAKAYGKFLAERYKDEPNIIWFIGGDIRGDVKTAEWEALATSIKAIDKNHLMTFHPRGRTTSATWFNNAPWLDFNMFQSGHRRYGQRFGDGDYPIEENTEEDNWRFVERSMAMKPMKPVIDGEPIYEEIPHGLHDENELLWKDYDVRRYAYWSVFAGSFGHTYGHNSIMQFIKPGVGGAYGAKKPWYDALNDPGYNQMKYLKNLMLTFPFFERVPDQSVIAGQNGERYDRAIATRGNDYLMVYNYTGRPMEVDFSKISGAKKNAWWYTTKDGKLEYIGEFDNGVHKFQHDSGYSSGNDHVLIVVDSSKDYVKKDCYQINTHE
;
A
#
# COMPACT_ATOMS: atom_id res chain seq x y z
N ILE A 1 -8.73 16.85 14.12
CA ILE A 1 -7.53 17.31 13.43
C ILE A 1 -6.47 17.64 14.46
N ARG A 2 -6.63 18.63 15.31
CA ARG A 2 -5.61 19.11 16.29
C ARG A 2 -5.15 18.05 17.26
N THR A 3 -6.01 17.13 17.71
CA THR A 3 -5.60 15.99 18.55
C THR A 3 -4.69 15.03 17.80
N ALA A 4 -4.97 14.77 16.53
CA ALA A 4 -4.11 13.96 15.66
C ALA A 4 -2.75 14.64 15.44
N ALA A 5 -2.74 15.96 15.14
CA ALA A 5 -1.51 16.73 15.00
C ALA A 5 -0.60 16.64 16.23
N LYS A 6 -1.16 16.78 17.45
CA LYS A 6 -0.42 16.60 18.71
C LYS A 6 0.18 15.20 18.90
N LYS A 7 -0.33 14.21 18.17
CA LYS A 7 0.17 12.82 18.16
C LYS A 7 1.07 12.52 16.96
N GLY A 8 1.41 13.52 16.14
CA GLY A 8 2.21 13.34 14.93
C GLY A 8 1.47 12.62 13.79
N LEU A 9 0.14 12.61 13.82
CA LEU A 9 -0.69 11.91 12.84
C LEU A 9 -1.27 12.88 11.81
N TYR A 10 -1.26 12.49 10.55
CA TYR A 10 -2.00 13.15 9.48
C TYR A 10 -3.41 12.58 9.37
N ILE A 11 -4.34 13.40 8.87
CA ILE A 11 -5.71 13.03 8.59
C ILE A 11 -5.92 12.99 7.07
N GLY A 12 -6.19 11.81 6.51
CA GLY A 12 -6.77 11.68 5.19
C GLY A 12 -8.25 12.08 5.27
N MET A 13 -8.57 13.30 4.87
CA MET A 13 -9.92 13.84 4.99
C MET A 13 -10.74 13.53 3.75
N VAL A 14 -11.61 12.53 3.81
CA VAL A 14 -12.62 12.28 2.79
C VAL A 14 -13.69 13.38 2.92
N CYS A 15 -13.75 14.26 1.92
CA CYS A 15 -14.63 15.43 1.95
C CYS A 15 -16.11 15.05 1.97
N ILE A 16 -16.47 14.09 1.13
CA ILE A 16 -17.81 13.49 1.03
C ILE A 16 -17.66 12.11 0.41
N TRP A 17 -18.42 11.13 0.88
CA TRP A 17 -18.41 9.80 0.30
C TRP A 17 -19.08 9.75 -1.08
N GLY A 18 -18.73 8.75 -1.89
CA GLY A 18 -19.20 8.67 -3.28
C GLY A 18 -20.68 8.47 -3.46
N SER A 19 -21.34 7.68 -2.57
CA SER A 19 -22.77 7.36 -2.72
C SER A 19 -23.70 8.57 -2.67
N PRO A 20 -23.63 9.52 -1.73
CA PRO A 20 -24.45 10.73 -1.78
C PRO A 20 -24.31 11.50 -3.10
N VAL A 21 -23.07 11.64 -3.60
CA VAL A 21 -22.84 12.37 -4.86
C VAL A 21 -23.43 11.62 -6.05
N SER A 22 -23.24 10.29 -6.12
CA SER A 22 -23.81 9.46 -7.20
C SER A 22 -25.34 9.48 -7.21
N HIS A 23 -25.98 9.60 -6.05
CA HIS A 23 -27.43 9.71 -5.91
C HIS A 23 -27.96 11.12 -6.18
N GLY A 24 -27.09 12.08 -6.48
CA GLY A 24 -27.50 13.44 -6.85
C GLY A 24 -27.76 14.38 -5.66
N GLU A 25 -27.29 14.00 -4.47
CA GLU A 25 -27.44 14.84 -3.26
C GLU A 25 -26.50 16.07 -3.27
N MET A 26 -25.52 16.08 -4.19
CA MET A 26 -24.62 17.21 -4.43
C MET A 26 -24.57 17.52 -5.92
N ASN A 27 -24.86 18.75 -6.31
CA ASN A 27 -24.64 19.29 -7.63
C ASN A 27 -23.34 20.11 -7.69
N VAL A 28 -22.98 20.57 -8.90
CA VAL A 28 -21.73 21.32 -9.16
C VAL A 28 -21.59 22.58 -8.31
N ASP A 29 -22.68 23.36 -8.12
CA ASP A 29 -22.62 24.60 -7.35
C ASP A 29 -22.51 24.34 -5.85
N GLN A 30 -23.20 23.30 -5.35
CA GLN A 30 -23.03 22.83 -3.99
C GLN A 30 -21.62 22.31 -3.75
N ALA A 31 -21.02 21.58 -4.71
CA ALA A 31 -19.65 21.08 -4.63
C ALA A 31 -18.64 22.25 -4.53
N LYS A 32 -18.82 23.31 -5.34
CA LYS A 32 -18.00 24.53 -5.26
C LYS A 32 -18.12 25.21 -3.89
N ALA A 33 -19.34 25.42 -3.41
CA ALA A 33 -19.61 26.09 -2.13
C ALA A 33 -19.03 25.29 -0.96
N TYR A 34 -19.19 23.98 -0.99
CA TYR A 34 -18.67 23.07 0.05
C TYR A 34 -17.14 23.01 0.02
N GLY A 35 -16.53 22.91 -1.16
CA GLY A 35 -15.07 22.93 -1.30
C GLY A 35 -14.46 24.23 -0.77
N LYS A 36 -15.06 25.38 -1.08
CA LYS A 36 -14.67 26.66 -0.51
C LYS A 36 -14.75 26.67 1.01
N PHE A 37 -15.87 26.23 1.58
CA PHE A 37 -16.06 26.13 3.03
C PHE A 37 -14.99 25.26 3.70
N LEU A 38 -14.71 24.07 3.14
CA LEU A 38 -13.72 23.16 3.71
C LEU A 38 -12.32 23.78 3.68
N ALA A 39 -11.93 24.37 2.55
CA ALA A 39 -10.62 24.99 2.41
C ALA A 39 -10.43 26.19 3.34
N GLU A 40 -11.42 27.12 3.43
CA GLU A 40 -11.37 28.25 4.34
C GLU A 40 -11.26 27.82 5.80
N ARG A 41 -11.91 26.69 6.18
CA ARG A 41 -11.91 26.18 7.54
C ARG A 41 -10.60 25.48 7.93
N TYR A 42 -9.94 24.78 7.00
CA TYR A 42 -8.89 23.83 7.36
C TYR A 42 -7.52 24.09 6.72
N LYS A 43 -7.37 25.06 5.81
CA LYS A 43 -6.09 25.36 5.13
C LYS A 43 -4.91 25.65 6.04
N ASP A 44 -5.16 26.06 7.28
CA ASP A 44 -4.12 26.41 8.26
C ASP A 44 -3.84 25.26 9.26
N GLU A 45 -4.53 24.13 9.15
CA GLU A 45 -4.28 22.94 9.97
C GLU A 45 -3.16 22.09 9.32
N PRO A 46 -2.04 21.79 10.00
CA PRO A 46 -0.80 21.32 9.34
C PRO A 46 -0.83 19.86 8.89
N ASN A 47 -1.84 19.10 9.24
CA ASN A 47 -1.85 17.63 9.15
C ASN A 47 -3.05 17.06 8.39
N ILE A 48 -3.43 17.68 7.27
CA ILE A 48 -4.53 17.21 6.41
C ILE A 48 -3.97 16.77 5.06
N ILE A 49 -4.56 15.72 4.51
CA ILE A 49 -4.47 15.33 3.11
C ILE A 49 -5.91 15.25 2.60
N TRP A 50 -6.22 15.96 1.53
CA TRP A 50 -7.57 15.97 0.96
C TRP A 50 -7.84 14.72 0.13
N PHE A 51 -8.91 14.00 0.46
CA PHE A 51 -9.40 12.86 -0.30
C PHE A 51 -10.72 13.23 -0.98
N ILE A 52 -10.70 13.31 -2.28
CA ILE A 52 -11.87 13.47 -3.13
C ILE A 52 -12.43 12.07 -3.46
N GLY A 53 -13.72 11.94 -3.71
CA GLY A 53 -14.35 10.65 -3.97
C GLY A 53 -14.63 9.86 -2.69
N GLY A 54 -14.53 8.55 -2.77
CA GLY A 54 -14.85 7.60 -1.70
C GLY A 54 -15.63 6.44 -2.27
N ASP A 55 -14.94 5.35 -2.58
CA ASP A 55 -15.47 4.11 -3.15
C ASP A 55 -16.35 4.32 -4.41
N ILE A 56 -15.93 5.25 -5.27
CA ILE A 56 -16.66 5.68 -6.46
C ILE A 56 -15.74 5.74 -7.69
N ARG A 57 -16.29 5.46 -8.87
CA ARG A 57 -15.58 5.68 -10.13
C ARG A 57 -15.48 7.18 -10.44
N GLY A 58 -14.33 7.61 -10.94
CA GLY A 58 -14.13 9.02 -11.27
C GLY A 58 -14.92 9.53 -12.46
N ASP A 59 -15.45 8.63 -13.31
CA ASP A 59 -16.35 8.98 -14.44
C ASP A 59 -17.82 9.10 -14.02
N VAL A 60 -18.15 8.81 -12.78
CA VAL A 60 -19.47 9.06 -12.20
C VAL A 60 -19.46 10.43 -11.53
N LYS A 61 -20.27 11.37 -12.06
CA LYS A 61 -20.35 12.74 -11.51
C LYS A 61 -19.01 13.49 -11.55
N THR A 62 -18.24 13.33 -12.62
CA THR A 62 -16.92 13.96 -12.80
C THR A 62 -16.95 15.47 -12.59
N ALA A 63 -17.98 16.17 -13.06
CA ALA A 63 -18.09 17.62 -12.92
C ALA A 63 -18.20 18.06 -11.44
N GLU A 64 -18.89 17.31 -10.60
CA GLU A 64 -18.99 17.56 -9.18
C GLU A 64 -17.65 17.34 -8.48
N TRP A 65 -16.93 16.27 -8.82
CA TRP A 65 -15.58 16.00 -8.27
C TRP A 65 -14.58 17.08 -8.67
N GLU A 66 -14.57 17.47 -9.94
CA GLU A 66 -13.71 18.56 -10.43
C GLU A 66 -14.05 19.90 -9.73
N ALA A 67 -15.33 20.20 -9.55
CA ALA A 67 -15.77 21.42 -8.89
C ALA A 67 -15.34 21.46 -7.41
N LEU A 68 -15.48 20.33 -6.70
CA LEU A 68 -15.05 20.21 -5.31
C LEU A 68 -13.52 20.37 -5.18
N ALA A 69 -12.76 19.60 -5.93
CA ALA A 69 -11.31 19.59 -5.88
C ALA A 69 -10.69 20.94 -6.25
N THR A 70 -11.14 21.53 -7.37
CA THR A 70 -10.64 22.83 -7.84
C THR A 70 -10.99 23.97 -6.89
N SER A 71 -12.17 23.93 -6.25
CA SER A 71 -12.56 24.94 -5.26
C SER A 71 -11.71 24.87 -3.99
N ILE A 72 -11.35 23.66 -3.55
CA ILE A 72 -10.40 23.49 -2.43
C ILE A 72 -9.04 24.03 -2.83
N LYS A 73 -8.48 23.58 -3.96
CA LYS A 73 -7.15 23.99 -4.44
C LYS A 73 -7.05 25.47 -4.81
N ALA A 74 -8.16 26.13 -5.10
CA ALA A 74 -8.17 27.58 -5.31
C ALA A 74 -7.74 28.37 -4.05
N ILE A 75 -8.04 27.85 -2.87
CA ILE A 75 -7.81 28.48 -1.56
C ILE A 75 -6.62 27.83 -0.83
N ASP A 76 -6.63 26.52 -0.77
CA ASP A 76 -5.60 25.72 -0.10
C ASP A 76 -4.57 25.21 -1.14
N LYS A 77 -3.41 25.86 -1.17
CA LYS A 77 -2.30 25.52 -2.07
C LYS A 77 -1.28 24.55 -1.47
N ASN A 78 -1.36 24.29 -0.17
CA ASN A 78 -0.31 23.63 0.58
C ASN A 78 -0.56 22.14 0.79
N HIS A 79 -1.82 21.76 1.06
CA HIS A 79 -2.12 20.36 1.36
C HIS A 79 -2.19 19.50 0.11
N LEU A 80 -1.67 18.28 0.23
CA LEU A 80 -1.77 17.28 -0.82
C LEU A 80 -3.22 16.84 -1.02
N MET A 81 -3.54 16.46 -2.25
CA MET A 81 -4.87 16.01 -2.64
C MET A 81 -4.79 14.78 -3.53
N THR A 82 -5.71 13.85 -3.31
CA THR A 82 -5.90 12.66 -4.14
C THR A 82 -7.37 12.35 -4.35
N PHE A 83 -7.66 11.34 -5.16
CA PHE A 83 -9.00 10.81 -5.37
C PHE A 83 -9.06 9.36 -4.89
N HIS A 84 -9.99 9.05 -3.98
CA HIS A 84 -10.26 7.70 -3.50
C HIS A 84 -11.20 6.99 -4.48
N PRO A 85 -10.70 6.05 -5.28
CA PRO A 85 -11.51 5.38 -6.31
C PRO A 85 -12.28 4.20 -5.72
N ARG A 86 -13.13 3.60 -6.55
CA ARG A 86 -13.79 2.33 -6.27
C ARG A 86 -12.81 1.16 -6.32
N GLY A 87 -13.17 0.07 -5.66
CA GLY A 87 -12.44 -1.20 -5.67
C GLY A 87 -12.00 -1.61 -7.07
N ARG A 88 -10.72 -2.00 -7.20
CA ARG A 88 -10.02 -2.43 -8.42
C ARG A 88 -9.90 -1.36 -9.49
N THR A 89 -9.90 -0.11 -9.07
CA THR A 89 -9.65 1.04 -9.93
C THR A 89 -8.56 1.93 -9.36
N THR A 90 -8.06 2.83 -10.19
CA THR A 90 -7.08 3.82 -9.79
C THR A 90 -7.52 5.22 -10.21
N SER A 91 -7.26 6.22 -9.38
CA SER A 91 -7.47 7.63 -9.71
C SER A 91 -6.78 8.05 -11.02
N ALA A 92 -5.66 7.37 -11.32
CA ALA A 92 -4.90 7.62 -12.55
C ALA A 92 -5.73 7.44 -13.82
N THR A 93 -6.71 6.54 -13.81
CA THR A 93 -7.58 6.29 -14.97
C THR A 93 -8.34 7.55 -15.41
N TRP A 94 -8.77 8.37 -14.46
CA TRP A 94 -9.63 9.54 -14.75
C TRP A 94 -8.93 10.88 -14.54
N PHE A 95 -8.06 10.98 -13.55
CA PHE A 95 -7.56 12.26 -13.05
C PHE A 95 -6.04 12.42 -13.12
N ASN A 96 -5.29 11.53 -13.79
CA ASN A 96 -3.84 11.63 -13.84
C ASN A 96 -3.34 13.00 -14.36
N ASN A 97 -4.09 13.61 -15.29
CA ASN A 97 -3.76 14.93 -15.86
C ASN A 97 -4.39 16.09 -15.08
N ALA A 98 -5.21 15.84 -14.08
CA ALA A 98 -5.85 16.89 -13.31
C ALA A 98 -4.79 17.64 -12.48
N PRO A 99 -4.73 18.99 -12.56
CA PRO A 99 -3.71 19.77 -11.86
C PRO A 99 -3.90 19.78 -10.33
N TRP A 100 -5.06 19.40 -9.83
CA TRP A 100 -5.35 19.30 -8.42
C TRP A 100 -4.92 17.97 -7.81
N LEU A 101 -4.72 16.92 -8.62
CA LEU A 101 -4.31 15.60 -8.14
C LEU A 101 -2.79 15.58 -7.92
N ASP A 102 -2.34 15.53 -6.67
CA ASP A 102 -0.92 15.52 -6.34
C ASP A 102 -0.31 14.12 -6.43
N PHE A 103 -1.06 13.08 -6.08
CA PHE A 103 -0.63 11.68 -6.17
C PHE A 103 -1.80 10.76 -6.54
N ASN A 104 -1.48 9.64 -7.16
CA ASN A 104 -2.45 8.62 -7.51
C ASN A 104 -2.77 7.72 -6.30
N MET A 105 -4.03 7.33 -6.19
CA MET A 105 -4.50 6.33 -5.24
C MET A 105 -5.26 5.24 -6.01
N PHE A 106 -5.03 4.01 -5.63
CA PHE A 106 -5.85 2.89 -6.09
C PHE A 106 -6.45 2.14 -4.90
N GLN A 107 -7.49 1.38 -5.17
CA GLN A 107 -8.11 0.46 -4.22
C GLN A 107 -7.95 -0.96 -4.78
N SER A 108 -7.05 -1.75 -4.20
CA SER A 108 -6.83 -3.13 -4.65
C SER A 108 -7.97 -4.07 -4.25
N GLY A 109 -8.71 -3.73 -3.21
CA GLY A 109 -9.95 -4.39 -2.81
C GLY A 109 -9.75 -5.69 -2.05
N HIS A 110 -10.85 -6.46 -1.89
CA HIS A 110 -10.94 -7.54 -0.91
C HIS A 110 -11.11 -8.94 -1.51
N ARG A 111 -10.86 -9.13 -2.81
CA ARG A 111 -11.08 -10.41 -3.48
C ARG A 111 -9.81 -11.23 -3.62
N ARG A 112 -9.94 -12.54 -3.44
CA ARG A 112 -8.90 -13.51 -3.72
C ARG A 112 -8.88 -13.95 -5.19
N TYR A 113 -7.80 -14.57 -5.61
CA TYR A 113 -7.71 -15.21 -6.91
C TYR A 113 -8.88 -16.18 -7.13
N GLY A 114 -9.49 -16.09 -8.31
CA GLY A 114 -10.58 -16.96 -8.75
C GLY A 114 -11.96 -16.60 -8.20
N GLN A 115 -12.10 -15.56 -7.36
CA GLN A 115 -13.43 -15.05 -7.02
C GLN A 115 -14.03 -14.29 -8.21
N ARG A 116 -15.32 -14.55 -8.47
CA ARG A 116 -16.06 -13.84 -9.52
C ARG A 116 -16.21 -12.36 -9.16
N PHE A 117 -16.18 -11.52 -10.19
CA PHE A 117 -16.61 -10.13 -10.05
C PHE A 117 -18.09 -10.07 -9.69
N GLY A 118 -18.46 -9.20 -8.77
CA GLY A 118 -19.84 -8.87 -8.49
C GLY A 118 -20.43 -7.95 -9.57
N ASP A 119 -21.73 -7.83 -9.61
CA ASP A 119 -22.43 -6.87 -10.45
C ASP A 119 -21.92 -5.44 -10.11
N GLY A 120 -21.46 -4.73 -11.12
CA GLY A 120 -20.92 -3.38 -10.98
C GLY A 120 -19.41 -3.28 -10.69
N ASP A 121 -18.69 -4.39 -10.60
CA ASP A 121 -17.22 -4.34 -10.63
C ASP A 121 -16.75 -3.96 -12.03
N TYR A 122 -15.68 -3.21 -12.06
CA TYR A 122 -15.06 -2.82 -13.32
C TYR A 122 -13.99 -3.84 -13.69
N PRO A 123 -14.16 -4.65 -14.73
CA PRO A 123 -13.10 -5.52 -15.20
C PRO A 123 -11.99 -4.63 -15.77
N ILE A 124 -10.91 -4.50 -15.04
CA ILE A 124 -9.67 -3.97 -15.59
C ILE A 124 -8.95 -5.21 -16.13
N GLU A 125 -8.84 -5.31 -17.45
CA GLU A 125 -8.31 -6.48 -18.17
C GLU A 125 -6.93 -6.95 -17.69
N GLU A 126 -6.20 -6.11 -16.97
CA GLU A 126 -4.83 -6.33 -16.52
C GLU A 126 -4.70 -6.67 -15.02
N ASN A 127 -5.80 -6.63 -14.25
CA ASN A 127 -5.73 -6.88 -12.82
C ASN A 127 -6.39 -8.19 -12.46
N THR A 128 -5.60 -9.10 -11.97
CA THR A 128 -6.09 -10.24 -11.21
C THR A 128 -6.46 -9.79 -9.80
N GLU A 129 -7.24 -10.58 -9.10
CA GLU A 129 -7.88 -10.20 -7.85
C GLU A 129 -6.91 -9.73 -6.76
N GLU A 130 -5.71 -10.26 -6.74
CA GLU A 130 -4.76 -9.99 -5.66
C GLU A 130 -3.46 -9.30 -6.11
N ASP A 131 -3.25 -9.12 -7.42
CA ASP A 131 -2.01 -8.53 -7.97
C ASP A 131 -1.97 -7.00 -7.82
N ASN A 132 -1.97 -6.48 -6.59
CA ASN A 132 -2.00 -5.03 -6.33
C ASN A 132 -0.76 -4.29 -6.87
N TRP A 133 0.37 -4.96 -7.02
CA TRP A 133 1.59 -4.44 -7.64
C TRP A 133 1.36 -3.97 -9.10
N ARG A 134 0.40 -4.55 -9.83
CA ARG A 134 0.07 -4.15 -11.20
C ARG A 134 -0.52 -2.73 -11.26
N PHE A 135 -1.31 -2.34 -10.25
CA PHE A 135 -1.81 -0.96 -10.14
C PHE A 135 -0.68 0.05 -9.98
N VAL A 136 0.33 -0.32 -9.21
CA VAL A 136 1.52 0.53 -9.00
C VAL A 136 2.27 0.68 -10.32
N GLU A 137 2.63 -0.43 -10.98
CA GLU A 137 3.35 -0.42 -12.26
C GLU A 137 2.60 0.40 -13.33
N ARG A 138 1.29 0.19 -13.46
CA ARG A 138 0.44 0.95 -14.39
C ARG A 138 0.44 2.44 -14.09
N SER A 139 0.24 2.82 -12.83
CA SER A 139 0.18 4.23 -12.44
C SER A 139 1.52 4.93 -12.64
N MET A 140 2.63 4.28 -12.35
CA MET A 140 3.97 4.82 -12.57
C MET A 140 4.34 4.94 -14.04
N ALA A 141 3.78 4.10 -14.91
CA ALA A 141 3.99 4.19 -16.36
C ALA A 141 3.26 5.38 -17.01
N MET A 142 2.27 5.96 -16.34
CA MET A 142 1.50 7.09 -16.86
C MET A 142 2.32 8.40 -16.91
N LYS A 143 1.90 9.32 -17.77
CA LYS A 143 2.51 10.65 -17.88
C LYS A 143 1.43 11.73 -17.68
N PRO A 144 1.70 12.74 -16.84
CA PRO A 144 2.87 12.88 -15.99
C PRO A 144 2.93 11.74 -14.94
N MET A 145 4.14 11.30 -14.61
CA MET A 145 4.30 10.33 -13.51
C MET A 145 3.98 11.03 -12.18
N LYS A 146 3.15 10.40 -11.38
CA LYS A 146 2.81 10.85 -10.02
C LYS A 146 3.11 9.74 -9.01
N PRO A 147 3.45 10.08 -7.76
CA PRO A 147 3.53 9.09 -6.69
C PRO A 147 2.22 8.31 -6.59
N VAL A 148 2.28 7.07 -6.12
CA VAL A 148 1.11 6.19 -6.05
C VAL A 148 1.05 5.48 -4.70
N ILE A 149 -0.18 5.25 -4.19
CA ILE A 149 -0.44 4.52 -2.94
C ILE A 149 -1.63 3.57 -3.11
N ASP A 150 -1.56 2.41 -2.45
CA ASP A 150 -2.74 1.56 -2.21
C ASP A 150 -3.53 2.16 -1.04
N GLY A 151 -4.64 2.80 -1.35
CA GLY A 151 -5.47 3.51 -0.38
C GLY A 151 -6.50 2.63 0.30
N GLU A 152 -6.83 1.49 -0.30
CA GLU A 152 -7.73 0.49 0.28
C GLU A 152 -7.37 -0.92 -0.22
N PRO A 153 -6.37 -1.56 0.43
CA PRO A 153 -6.06 -2.97 0.23
C PRO A 153 -7.07 -3.86 0.96
N ILE A 154 -6.80 -5.14 1.00
CA ILE A 154 -7.53 -6.05 1.90
C ILE A 154 -7.41 -5.59 3.35
N TYR A 155 -8.48 -5.81 4.13
CA TYR A 155 -8.49 -5.54 5.56
C TYR A 155 -8.34 -6.84 6.36
N GLU A 156 -7.59 -6.77 7.46
CA GLU A 156 -7.46 -7.88 8.38
C GLU A 156 -8.84 -8.24 8.96
N GLU A 157 -9.13 -9.54 9.06
CA GLU A 157 -10.38 -10.10 9.59
C GLU A 157 -11.64 -9.75 8.76
N ILE A 158 -11.50 -9.32 7.49
CA ILE A 158 -12.65 -9.22 6.58
C ILE A 158 -12.76 -10.49 5.72
N PRO A 159 -13.97 -10.97 5.36
CA PRO A 159 -14.14 -12.12 4.49
C PRO A 159 -13.55 -11.90 3.10
N HIS A 160 -13.00 -12.96 2.50
CA HIS A 160 -12.60 -12.94 1.10
C HIS A 160 -13.78 -12.54 0.20
N GLY A 161 -13.64 -11.49 -0.57
CA GLY A 161 -14.70 -10.94 -1.41
C GLY A 161 -15.70 -10.04 -0.70
N LEU A 162 -15.49 -9.75 0.58
CA LEU A 162 -16.20 -8.76 1.41
C LEU A 162 -17.58 -9.21 1.92
N HIS A 163 -18.43 -9.80 1.08
CA HIS A 163 -19.88 -9.92 1.36
C HIS A 163 -20.32 -11.28 1.90
N ASP A 164 -19.60 -12.36 1.62
CA ASP A 164 -19.93 -13.69 2.11
C ASP A 164 -19.23 -13.99 3.44
N GLU A 165 -19.96 -13.93 4.53
CA GLU A 165 -19.44 -14.17 5.88
C GLU A 165 -18.96 -15.62 6.13
N ASN A 166 -19.26 -16.55 5.23
CA ASN A 166 -18.79 -17.95 5.30
C ASN A 166 -17.43 -18.15 4.62
N GLU A 167 -16.95 -17.17 3.87
CA GLU A 167 -15.61 -17.21 3.27
C GLU A 167 -14.52 -17.09 4.36
N LEU A 168 -13.32 -17.54 4.00
CA LEU A 168 -12.15 -17.35 4.86
C LEU A 168 -11.89 -15.88 5.11
N LEU A 169 -11.33 -15.55 6.26
CA LEU A 169 -10.94 -14.20 6.60
C LEU A 169 -9.51 -13.91 6.17
N TRP A 170 -9.25 -12.70 5.66
CA TRP A 170 -7.90 -12.22 5.43
C TRP A 170 -7.13 -12.12 6.75
N LYS A 171 -5.88 -12.61 6.74
CA LYS A 171 -5.02 -12.69 7.92
C LYS A 171 -3.83 -11.73 7.84
N ASP A 172 -3.08 -11.64 8.91
CA ASP A 172 -1.89 -10.79 9.02
C ASP A 172 -0.86 -11.02 7.90
N TYR A 173 -0.62 -12.27 7.50
CA TYR A 173 0.30 -12.58 6.40
C TYR A 173 -0.21 -12.10 5.04
N ASP A 174 -1.53 -12.01 4.86
CA ASP A 174 -2.12 -11.49 3.63
C ASP A 174 -2.00 -9.96 3.57
N VAL A 175 -2.30 -9.25 4.67
CA VAL A 175 -2.13 -7.79 4.70
C VAL A 175 -0.66 -7.39 4.57
N ARG A 176 0.29 -8.20 5.12
CA ARG A 176 1.72 -8.01 4.85
C ARG A 176 2.04 -8.16 3.37
N ARG A 177 1.56 -9.22 2.71
CA ARG A 177 1.78 -9.45 1.28
C ARG A 177 1.34 -8.26 0.45
N TYR A 178 0.13 -7.74 0.66
CA TYR A 178 -0.36 -6.55 -0.04
C TYR A 178 0.53 -5.33 0.20
N ALA A 179 0.96 -5.11 1.44
CA ALA A 179 1.83 -4.00 1.80
C ALA A 179 3.19 -4.09 1.11
N TYR A 180 3.86 -5.24 1.22
CA TYR A 180 5.17 -5.43 0.60
C TYR A 180 5.10 -5.44 -0.92
N TRP A 181 4.09 -6.08 -1.52
CA TRP A 181 3.93 -6.08 -2.98
C TRP A 181 3.76 -4.66 -3.52
N SER A 182 2.88 -3.84 -2.96
CA SER A 182 2.68 -2.48 -3.45
C SER A 182 3.91 -1.59 -3.24
N VAL A 183 4.52 -1.63 -2.04
CA VAL A 183 5.68 -0.78 -1.73
C VAL A 183 6.91 -1.17 -2.54
N PHE A 184 7.19 -2.48 -2.70
CA PHE A 184 8.33 -2.95 -3.49
C PHE A 184 8.14 -2.72 -5.00
N ALA A 185 6.90 -2.71 -5.47
CA ALA A 185 6.59 -2.32 -6.85
C ALA A 185 6.76 -0.81 -7.13
N GLY A 186 6.99 0.01 -6.10
CA GLY A 186 7.27 1.44 -6.25
C GLY A 186 6.28 2.40 -5.56
N SER A 187 5.24 1.90 -4.91
CA SER A 187 4.35 2.73 -4.10
C SER A 187 5.13 3.46 -3.00
N PHE A 188 4.77 4.72 -2.73
CA PHE A 188 5.41 5.50 -1.68
C PHE A 188 4.93 5.14 -0.27
N GLY A 189 3.85 4.36 -0.17
CA GLY A 189 3.27 3.94 1.08
C GLY A 189 2.15 2.91 0.90
N HIS A 190 1.52 2.57 2.02
CA HIS A 190 0.46 1.59 2.10
C HIS A 190 -0.50 1.96 3.23
N THR A 191 -1.77 1.64 3.07
CA THR A 191 -2.76 1.76 4.14
C THR A 191 -3.09 0.39 4.72
N TYR A 192 -3.35 0.36 6.02
CA TYR A 192 -3.81 -0.83 6.72
C TYR A 192 -5.27 -0.62 7.14
N GLY A 193 -6.09 -1.64 6.99
CA GLY A 193 -7.46 -1.67 7.47
C GLY A 193 -7.75 -2.94 8.28
N HIS A 194 -8.74 -2.84 9.17
CA HIS A 194 -9.24 -3.96 9.96
C HIS A 194 -10.75 -3.92 10.03
N ASN A 195 -11.40 -5.06 9.82
CA ASN A 195 -12.87 -5.17 9.75
C ASN A 195 -13.57 -4.54 10.95
N SER A 196 -13.16 -4.88 12.17
CA SER A 196 -13.80 -4.39 13.40
C SER A 196 -13.46 -2.93 13.70
N ILE A 197 -12.26 -2.46 13.33
CA ILE A 197 -11.81 -1.09 13.64
C ILE A 197 -12.52 -0.08 12.74
N MET A 198 -12.63 -0.33 11.42
CA MET A 198 -13.28 0.59 10.50
C MET A 198 -14.74 0.86 10.85
N GLN A 199 -15.39 -0.08 11.52
CA GLN A 199 -16.81 -0.01 11.91
C GLN A 199 -16.99 0.37 13.37
N PHE A 200 -15.94 0.48 14.17
CA PHE A 200 -15.99 0.66 15.63
C PHE A 200 -16.93 -0.33 16.33
N ILE A 201 -16.83 -1.63 15.95
CA ILE A 201 -17.70 -2.69 16.48
C ILE A 201 -17.63 -2.75 18.00
N LYS A 202 -18.78 -2.86 18.64
CA LYS A 202 -18.95 -2.99 20.10
C LYS A 202 -19.87 -4.18 20.42
N PRO A 203 -19.78 -4.77 21.61
CA PRO A 203 -20.73 -5.78 22.04
C PRO A 203 -22.17 -5.30 21.92
N GLY A 204 -23.06 -6.14 21.37
CA GLY A 204 -24.47 -5.82 21.17
C GLY A 204 -24.79 -4.91 19.99
N VAL A 205 -23.79 -4.44 19.24
CA VAL A 205 -23.96 -3.69 17.99
C VAL A 205 -23.57 -4.60 16.83
N GLY A 206 -24.49 -4.91 15.94
CA GLY A 206 -24.21 -5.68 14.73
C GLY A 206 -23.27 -4.91 13.79
N GLY A 207 -22.36 -5.62 13.16
CA GLY A 207 -21.46 -5.09 12.15
C GLY A 207 -21.77 -5.64 10.77
N ALA A 208 -21.34 -4.95 9.72
CA ALA A 208 -21.29 -5.50 8.37
C ALA A 208 -20.10 -6.46 8.21
N TYR A 209 -20.11 -7.24 7.13
CA TYR A 209 -18.99 -8.08 6.71
C TYR A 209 -18.54 -9.08 7.79
N GLY A 210 -19.46 -9.63 8.58
CA GLY A 210 -19.16 -10.64 9.59
C GLY A 210 -18.25 -10.19 10.74
N ALA A 211 -18.12 -8.90 10.99
CA ALA A 211 -17.29 -8.40 12.09
C ALA A 211 -17.86 -8.82 13.46
N LYS A 212 -17.07 -9.54 14.26
CA LYS A 212 -17.50 -10.09 15.56
C LYS A 212 -16.70 -9.58 16.75
N LYS A 213 -15.43 -9.22 16.52
CA LYS A 213 -14.50 -8.77 17.56
C LYS A 213 -14.74 -7.29 17.87
N PRO A 214 -14.80 -6.89 19.16
CA PRO A 214 -14.81 -5.46 19.51
C PRO A 214 -13.57 -4.74 18.97
N TRP A 215 -13.74 -3.48 18.53
CA TRP A 215 -12.65 -2.71 17.90
C TRP A 215 -11.43 -2.54 18.80
N TYR A 216 -11.62 -2.42 20.10
CA TYR A 216 -10.54 -2.26 21.08
C TYR A 216 -9.72 -3.53 21.30
N ASP A 217 -10.31 -4.71 21.09
CA ASP A 217 -9.58 -5.99 21.09
C ASP A 217 -8.78 -6.15 19.78
N ALA A 218 -9.35 -5.68 18.67
CA ALA A 218 -8.74 -5.71 17.36
C ALA A 218 -7.49 -4.82 17.23
N LEU A 219 -7.30 -3.85 18.11
CA LEU A 219 -6.07 -3.04 18.17
C LEU A 219 -4.80 -3.87 18.48
N ASN A 220 -4.97 -5.07 18.99
CA ASN A 220 -3.86 -5.98 19.31
C ASN A 220 -3.63 -7.04 18.23
N ASP A 221 -4.39 -7.02 17.13
CA ASP A 221 -4.23 -7.98 16.05
C ASP A 221 -2.88 -7.77 15.34
N PRO A 222 -2.26 -8.87 14.87
CA PRO A 222 -0.86 -8.84 14.49
C PRO A 222 -0.57 -7.97 13.26
N GLY A 223 -1.48 -7.91 12.28
CA GLY A 223 -1.24 -7.19 11.03
C GLY A 223 -0.91 -5.71 11.23
N TYR A 224 -1.65 -5.03 12.12
CA TYR A 224 -1.35 -3.64 12.48
C TYR A 224 0.08 -3.48 13.01
N ASN A 225 0.45 -4.30 14.00
CA ASN A 225 1.76 -4.23 14.63
C ASN A 225 2.93 -4.55 13.68
N GLN A 226 2.64 -5.31 12.61
CA GLN A 226 3.65 -5.73 11.64
C GLN A 226 3.95 -4.67 10.58
N MET A 227 3.05 -3.71 10.34
CA MET A 227 3.27 -2.62 9.37
C MET A 227 4.47 -1.74 9.73
N LYS A 228 4.80 -1.59 11.02
CA LYS A 228 5.99 -0.87 11.47
C LYS A 228 7.30 -1.45 10.91
N TYR A 229 7.35 -2.77 10.71
CA TYR A 229 8.56 -3.44 10.20
C TYR A 229 8.80 -3.07 8.73
N LEU A 230 7.77 -2.99 7.91
CA LEU A 230 7.90 -2.48 6.55
C LEU A 230 8.39 -1.02 6.54
N LYS A 231 7.78 -0.16 7.36
CA LYS A 231 8.21 1.25 7.49
C LYS A 231 9.68 1.35 7.89
N ASN A 232 10.10 0.63 8.92
CA ASN A 232 11.48 0.65 9.41
C ASN A 232 12.47 0.16 8.35
N LEU A 233 12.13 -0.93 7.66
CA LEU A 233 12.94 -1.46 6.56
C LEU A 233 13.14 -0.39 5.47
N MET A 234 12.07 0.28 5.05
CA MET A 234 12.15 1.32 4.02
C MET A 234 12.98 2.54 4.45
N LEU A 235 12.92 2.92 5.72
CA LEU A 235 13.65 4.08 6.26
C LEU A 235 15.12 3.76 6.61
N THR A 236 15.51 2.49 6.66
CA THR A 236 16.91 2.08 6.89
C THR A 236 17.80 2.40 5.70
N PHE A 237 17.26 2.47 4.51
CA PHE A 237 17.98 2.71 3.27
C PHE A 237 17.64 4.07 2.66
N PRO A 238 18.48 4.62 1.75
CA PRO A 238 18.17 5.85 1.01
C PRO A 238 16.87 5.73 0.22
N PHE A 239 15.75 6.13 0.81
CA PHE A 239 14.40 5.91 0.30
C PHE A 239 14.16 6.54 -1.07
N PHE A 240 14.69 7.76 -1.30
CA PHE A 240 14.46 8.50 -2.55
C PHE A 240 15.31 8.00 -3.73
N GLU A 241 16.30 7.16 -3.47
CA GLU A 241 17.08 6.47 -4.52
C GLU A 241 16.45 5.15 -4.95
N ARG A 242 15.44 4.70 -4.22
CA ARG A 242 14.79 3.42 -4.42
C ARG A 242 13.98 3.38 -5.71
N VAL A 243 14.23 2.37 -6.52
CA VAL A 243 13.46 2.07 -7.73
C VAL A 243 13.00 0.61 -7.73
N PRO A 244 11.78 0.30 -8.20
CA PRO A 244 11.38 -1.07 -8.47
C PRO A 244 12.23 -1.62 -9.63
N ASP A 245 12.80 -2.80 -9.46
CA ASP A 245 13.62 -3.42 -10.51
C ASP A 245 13.49 -4.95 -10.48
N GLN A 246 12.61 -5.49 -11.32
CA GLN A 246 12.39 -6.93 -11.40
C GLN A 246 13.53 -7.68 -12.12
N SER A 247 14.44 -6.98 -12.80
CA SER A 247 15.63 -7.59 -13.42
C SER A 247 16.67 -8.08 -12.41
N VAL A 248 16.50 -7.73 -11.13
CA VAL A 248 17.26 -8.29 -9.99
C VAL A 248 16.98 -9.79 -9.83
N ILE A 249 15.77 -10.24 -10.17
CA ILE A 249 15.37 -11.65 -10.07
C ILE A 249 15.82 -12.35 -11.35
N ALA A 250 16.81 -13.22 -11.23
CA ALA A 250 17.33 -13.98 -12.34
C ALA A 250 16.40 -15.14 -12.72
N GLY A 251 16.38 -15.47 -14.00
CA GLY A 251 15.53 -16.54 -14.50
C GLY A 251 14.04 -16.19 -14.51
N GLN A 252 13.20 -17.22 -14.39
CA GLN A 252 11.75 -17.07 -14.38
C GLN A 252 11.25 -16.63 -13.00
N ASN A 253 10.60 -15.48 -12.91
CA ASN A 253 9.89 -15.07 -11.72
C ASN A 253 8.59 -15.89 -11.57
N GLY A 254 8.13 -16.09 -10.35
CA GLY A 254 6.85 -16.77 -10.09
C GLY A 254 5.63 -15.89 -10.44
N GLU A 255 4.47 -16.52 -10.42
CA GLU A 255 3.18 -15.88 -10.61
C GLU A 255 2.36 -15.96 -9.31
N ARG A 256 1.37 -15.09 -9.16
CA ARG A 256 0.47 -15.06 -8.00
C ARG A 256 1.27 -15.06 -6.68
N TYR A 257 0.97 -15.98 -5.77
CA TYR A 257 1.65 -16.06 -4.47
C TYR A 257 3.16 -16.34 -4.57
N ASP A 258 3.63 -16.93 -5.66
CA ASP A 258 5.05 -17.21 -5.89
C ASP A 258 5.80 -16.03 -6.53
N ARG A 259 5.09 -14.95 -6.88
CA ARG A 259 5.77 -13.79 -7.43
C ARG A 259 6.63 -13.11 -6.36
N ALA A 260 7.92 -13.10 -6.58
CA ALA A 260 8.86 -12.27 -5.83
C ALA A 260 8.87 -10.85 -6.42
N ILE A 261 9.02 -9.83 -5.57
CA ILE A 261 9.09 -8.44 -5.99
C ILE A 261 10.37 -7.80 -5.46
N ALA A 262 11.12 -7.17 -6.36
CA ALA A 262 12.41 -6.56 -6.06
C ALA A 262 12.37 -5.03 -6.17
N THR A 263 13.10 -4.39 -5.28
CA THR A 263 13.39 -2.96 -5.31
C THR A 263 14.85 -2.74 -4.93
N ARG A 264 15.49 -1.67 -5.45
CA ARG A 264 16.88 -1.37 -5.15
C ARG A 264 17.19 0.12 -5.16
N GLY A 265 18.29 0.49 -4.50
CA GLY A 265 19.05 1.71 -4.74
C GLY A 265 20.29 1.45 -5.58
N ASN A 266 21.30 2.30 -5.44
CA ASN A 266 22.57 2.15 -6.12
C ASN A 266 23.45 1.07 -5.49
N ASP A 267 23.39 0.90 -4.18
CA ASP A 267 24.28 0.09 -3.35
C ASP A 267 23.57 -0.89 -2.41
N TYR A 268 22.27 -1.05 -2.58
CA TYR A 268 21.44 -2.06 -1.91
C TYR A 268 20.34 -2.58 -2.82
N LEU A 269 19.89 -3.81 -2.57
CA LEU A 269 18.66 -4.36 -3.14
C LEU A 269 17.91 -5.15 -2.08
N MET A 270 16.60 -5.26 -2.30
CA MET A 270 15.69 -6.03 -1.46
C MET A 270 14.75 -6.84 -2.34
N VAL A 271 14.53 -8.10 -1.98
CA VAL A 271 13.58 -8.98 -2.67
C VAL A 271 12.60 -9.55 -1.66
N TYR A 272 11.34 -9.19 -1.79
CA TYR A 272 10.24 -9.77 -1.01
C TYR A 272 9.76 -11.06 -1.66
N ASN A 273 9.63 -12.11 -0.86
CA ASN A 273 9.18 -13.44 -1.26
C ASN A 273 8.12 -13.94 -0.28
N TYR A 274 6.87 -14.02 -0.73
CA TYR A 274 5.71 -14.33 0.14
C TYR A 274 5.65 -15.79 0.56
N THR A 275 6.06 -16.71 -0.32
CA THR A 275 5.95 -18.16 -0.07
C THR A 275 7.24 -18.78 0.46
N GLY A 276 8.36 -18.06 0.50
CA GLY A 276 9.66 -18.63 0.81
C GLY A 276 10.20 -19.60 -0.28
N ARG A 277 9.67 -19.52 -1.51
CA ARG A 277 10.16 -20.33 -2.62
C ARG A 277 11.64 -20.07 -2.91
N PRO A 278 12.36 -21.04 -3.50
CA PRO A 278 13.71 -20.78 -4.03
C PRO A 278 13.66 -19.66 -5.07
N MET A 279 14.68 -18.79 -5.06
CA MET A 279 14.86 -17.71 -6.02
C MET A 279 16.33 -17.53 -6.38
N GLU A 280 16.59 -17.03 -7.57
CA GLU A 280 17.90 -16.60 -8.04
C GLU A 280 17.94 -15.08 -8.13
N VAL A 281 19.00 -14.47 -7.58
CA VAL A 281 19.10 -13.01 -7.44
C VAL A 281 20.47 -12.56 -8.01
N ASP A 282 20.43 -11.57 -8.90
CA ASP A 282 21.60 -11.00 -9.56
C ASP A 282 22.15 -9.81 -8.75
N PHE A 283 23.25 -10.04 -8.05
CA PHE A 283 23.93 -9.04 -7.23
C PHE A 283 24.71 -8.00 -8.04
N SER A 284 24.91 -8.22 -9.33
CA SER A 284 25.60 -7.27 -10.21
C SER A 284 24.78 -5.98 -10.47
N LYS A 285 23.51 -5.97 -10.04
CA LYS A 285 22.59 -4.82 -10.20
C LYS A 285 22.86 -3.65 -9.25
N ILE A 286 23.74 -3.85 -8.26
CA ILE A 286 24.16 -2.83 -7.29
C ILE A 286 25.69 -2.72 -7.25
N SER A 287 26.20 -1.58 -6.71
CA SER A 287 27.62 -1.28 -6.62
C SER A 287 28.40 -2.24 -5.73
N GLY A 288 29.75 -2.13 -5.81
CA GLY A 288 30.70 -2.88 -4.99
C GLY A 288 31.10 -4.23 -5.60
N ALA A 289 32.26 -4.72 -5.23
CA ALA A 289 32.76 -6.05 -5.65
C ALA A 289 32.23 -7.17 -4.74
N LYS A 290 32.04 -6.86 -3.46
CA LYS A 290 31.51 -7.76 -2.44
C LYS A 290 30.17 -7.24 -1.89
N LYS A 291 29.28 -8.14 -1.52
CA LYS A 291 27.97 -7.86 -0.97
C LYS A 291 27.76 -8.63 0.31
N ASN A 292 27.18 -8.00 1.31
CA ASN A 292 26.63 -8.68 2.47
C ASN A 292 25.14 -8.96 2.26
N ALA A 293 24.67 -10.12 2.70
CA ALA A 293 23.27 -10.52 2.58
C ALA A 293 22.67 -10.94 3.92
N TRP A 294 21.37 -10.62 4.10
CA TRP A 294 20.58 -10.97 5.28
C TRP A 294 19.20 -11.45 4.87
N TRP A 295 18.63 -12.34 5.68
CA TRP A 295 17.20 -12.52 5.74
C TRP A 295 16.58 -11.52 6.72
N TYR A 296 15.47 -10.94 6.33
CA TYR A 296 14.63 -10.09 7.16
C TYR A 296 13.26 -10.72 7.31
N THR A 297 12.85 -11.00 8.56
CA THR A 297 11.55 -11.58 8.88
C THR A 297 10.51 -10.47 8.97
N THR A 298 9.51 -10.49 8.10
CA THR A 298 8.51 -9.43 7.94
C THR A 298 7.57 -9.27 9.12
N LYS A 299 7.35 -10.33 9.89
CA LYS A 299 6.43 -10.36 11.04
C LYS A 299 7.01 -9.83 12.35
N ASP A 300 8.34 -9.80 12.51
CA ASP A 300 8.99 -9.38 13.76
C ASP A 300 10.25 -8.52 13.56
N GLY A 301 10.62 -8.25 12.31
CA GLY A 301 11.74 -7.38 11.97
C GLY A 301 13.13 -7.94 12.28
N LYS A 302 13.24 -9.25 12.53
CA LYS A 302 14.53 -9.88 12.80
C LYS A 302 15.38 -9.98 11.56
N LEU A 303 16.68 -9.88 11.79
CA LEU A 303 17.73 -10.02 10.79
C LEU A 303 18.55 -11.28 11.08
N GLU A 304 18.84 -12.02 10.02
CA GLU A 304 19.74 -13.16 10.02
C GLU A 304 20.79 -12.95 8.95
N TYR A 305 22.06 -12.82 9.38
CA TYR A 305 23.18 -12.66 8.43
C TYR A 305 23.45 -13.97 7.70
N ILE A 306 23.41 -13.92 6.37
CA ILE A 306 23.64 -15.09 5.51
C ILE A 306 25.11 -15.24 5.18
N GLY A 307 25.79 -14.14 4.82
CA GLY A 307 27.19 -14.17 4.40
C GLY A 307 27.59 -13.04 3.48
N GLU A 308 28.85 -13.09 3.05
CA GLU A 308 29.42 -12.20 2.04
C GLU A 308 29.54 -12.94 0.70
N PHE A 309 29.19 -12.27 -0.37
CA PHE A 309 29.10 -12.82 -1.73
C PHE A 309 29.83 -11.93 -2.72
N ASP A 310 30.31 -12.55 -3.80
CA ASP A 310 30.80 -11.86 -4.99
C ASP A 310 29.62 -11.36 -5.87
N ASN A 311 29.95 -10.57 -6.90
CA ASN A 311 28.99 -10.26 -7.96
C ASN A 311 28.55 -11.54 -8.69
N GLY A 312 27.33 -11.52 -9.22
CA GLY A 312 26.79 -12.63 -9.99
C GLY A 312 25.41 -13.05 -9.47
N VAL A 313 24.93 -14.14 -10.02
CA VAL A 313 23.64 -14.73 -9.66
C VAL A 313 23.82 -15.77 -8.56
N HIS A 314 23.07 -15.60 -7.47
CA HIS A 314 23.10 -16.49 -6.32
C HIS A 314 21.71 -17.05 -6.02
N LYS A 315 21.68 -18.30 -5.52
CA LYS A 315 20.44 -18.98 -5.13
C LYS A 315 20.16 -18.76 -3.65
N PHE A 316 18.90 -18.45 -3.33
CA PHE A 316 18.41 -18.23 -1.97
C PHE A 316 17.12 -18.98 -1.71
N GLN A 317 17.03 -19.57 -0.56
CA GLN A 317 15.80 -20.10 0.04
C GLN A 317 15.95 -20.00 1.54
N HIS A 318 14.92 -19.50 2.22
CA HIS A 318 14.90 -19.46 3.68
C HIS A 318 14.57 -20.85 4.25
N ASP A 319 15.21 -21.22 5.37
CA ASP A 319 15.08 -22.55 5.99
C ASP A 319 13.67 -22.86 6.53
N SER A 320 12.84 -21.83 6.72
CA SER A 320 11.44 -21.99 7.10
C SER A 320 10.57 -22.74 6.07
N GLY A 321 11.10 -22.96 4.87
CA GLY A 321 10.48 -23.77 3.82
C GLY A 321 9.50 -22.99 2.95
N TYR A 322 8.80 -23.70 2.06
CA TYR A 322 7.90 -23.16 1.05
C TYR A 322 6.44 -23.33 1.51
N SER A 323 5.81 -22.20 1.83
CA SER A 323 4.39 -22.13 2.23
C SER A 323 3.85 -20.72 2.15
N SER A 324 2.58 -20.53 1.81
CA SER A 324 1.92 -19.21 1.86
C SER A 324 2.03 -18.60 3.26
N GLY A 325 2.37 -17.31 3.32
CA GLY A 325 2.56 -16.58 4.58
C GLY A 325 3.89 -16.82 5.27
N ASN A 326 4.81 -17.56 4.62
CA ASN A 326 6.18 -17.76 5.08
C ASN A 326 7.09 -16.69 4.46
N ASP A 327 6.71 -15.45 4.67
CA ASP A 327 7.22 -14.31 3.95
C ASP A 327 8.49 -13.71 4.58
N HIS A 328 9.48 -13.48 3.70
CA HIS A 328 10.77 -12.89 4.06
C HIS A 328 11.21 -11.87 3.02
N VAL A 329 12.13 -10.99 3.43
CA VAL A 329 12.88 -10.13 2.52
C VAL A 329 14.34 -10.56 2.52
N LEU A 330 14.89 -10.84 1.35
CA LEU A 330 16.32 -10.88 1.15
C LEU A 330 16.82 -9.45 1.03
N ILE A 331 17.72 -9.04 1.91
CA ILE A 331 18.42 -7.76 1.88
C ILE A 331 19.86 -8.01 1.41
N VAL A 332 20.32 -7.25 0.44
CA VAL A 332 21.70 -7.31 -0.06
C VAL A 332 22.26 -5.90 -0.13
N VAL A 333 23.45 -5.70 0.40
CA VAL A 333 24.11 -4.40 0.52
C VAL A 333 25.56 -4.50 0.06
N ASP A 334 26.04 -3.49 -0.66
CA ASP A 334 27.48 -3.31 -0.93
C ASP A 334 28.26 -3.38 0.39
N SER A 335 29.25 -4.27 0.47
CA SER A 335 29.97 -4.53 1.73
C SER A 335 30.75 -3.33 2.27
N SER A 336 30.94 -2.28 1.47
CA SER A 336 31.52 -0.99 1.88
C SER A 336 30.54 -0.05 2.61
N LYS A 337 29.24 -0.41 2.64
CA LYS A 337 28.17 0.39 3.25
C LYS A 337 27.73 -0.19 4.58
N ASP A 338 27.33 0.69 5.50
CA ASP A 338 26.96 0.36 6.87
C ASP A 338 25.47 0.64 7.17
N TYR A 339 24.57 0.30 6.24
CA TYR A 339 23.14 0.40 6.48
C TYR A 339 22.65 -0.65 7.48
N VAL A 340 23.20 -1.85 7.41
CA VAL A 340 22.90 -2.98 8.28
C VAL A 340 24.20 -3.60 8.78
N LYS A 341 24.39 -3.66 10.10
CA LYS A 341 25.59 -4.30 10.69
C LYS A 341 25.46 -5.82 10.68
N LYS A 342 26.59 -6.52 10.52
CA LYS A 342 26.65 -8.00 10.48
C LYS A 342 26.14 -8.66 11.75
N ASP A 343 26.30 -7.99 12.90
CA ASP A 343 25.87 -8.41 14.22
C ASP A 343 24.51 -7.82 14.65
N CYS A 344 23.81 -7.13 13.72
CA CYS A 344 22.51 -6.58 13.98
C CYS A 344 21.44 -7.69 13.90
N TYR A 345 20.68 -7.88 14.95
CA TYR A 345 19.61 -8.88 15.00
C TYR A 345 18.22 -8.30 14.71
N GLN A 346 18.09 -7.01 14.65
CA GLN A 346 16.84 -6.32 14.37
C GLN A 346 17.10 -4.89 13.86
N ILE A 347 16.33 -4.47 12.87
CA ILE A 347 16.29 -3.07 12.45
C ILE A 347 15.59 -2.27 13.55
N ASN A 348 16.32 -1.29 14.13
CA ASN A 348 15.78 -0.44 15.18
C ASN A 348 14.57 0.36 14.66
N THR A 349 13.56 0.48 15.51
CA THR A 349 12.45 1.38 15.25
C THR A 349 12.97 2.81 15.28
N HIS A 350 12.86 3.53 14.18
CA HIS A 350 12.94 4.99 14.23
C HIS A 350 11.72 5.47 15.03
N GLU A 351 11.94 5.92 16.26
CA GLU A 351 10.95 6.55 17.12
C GLU A 351 10.41 7.86 16.51
#